data_7e3ec2dc7aa2137bba1d4aca357c828f
#
_entry.id   7e3ec2dc7aa2137bba1d4aca357c828f
#
_cell.length_a   1.000
_cell.length_b   1.000
_cell.length_c   1.000
_cell.angle_alpha   90.00
_cell.angle_beta   90.00
_cell.angle_gamma   90.00
#
_symmetry.space_group_name_H-M   'P 1'
#
loop_
_entity.id
_entity.type
_entity.pdbx_description
1 polymer ?
#
loop_
_entity_poly.entity_id
_entity_poly.type
_entity_poly.pdbx_seq_one_letter_code
_entity_poly.pdbx_strand_id
1 'polypeptide(L)'
;MPRRFISRLTVAVIVAAAFAAAAPFAIAQPAPSYSVVERIKGPDGGFDYASFDPAHRRVYVSRAGGVLALDVDSGVVTGHLTDAQKTHESLPLDNGDTLLITDSGTNTAHLVDALTGKPLAEIATGQKPDGAFFDPATGLAFVIDGKSGDVTLVDPSTQKAVGAIAIGGGLEFGVADGQGRAFVNIEDQNQIAVLDTKARTLVGRYPLAACEGPTGLAYVADAGVLIAACANKVAKLIRAADGKDLGTLTIGAGPDAVIYDAQRRLAFIPCGRDGVLEVIAVNGPDDIKIVQMVQTQVGAKTGALDLKTGKLYLPTARYTIPADGGRPVAEPGSFEILVVAPNG
;
A
#
# COMPACT_ATOMS: atom_id res chain seq x y z
N MET A 1 -39.73 -62.39 -64.63
CA MET A 1 -38.41 -62.59 -64.02
C MET A 1 -37.90 -61.22 -63.57
N PRO A 2 -37.84 -60.92 -62.31
CA PRO A 2 -37.28 -59.64 -61.82
C PRO A 2 -35.80 -59.77 -61.46
N ARG A 3 -34.99 -58.84 -61.96
CA ARG A 3 -33.58 -58.72 -61.63
C ARG A 3 -33.39 -58.07 -60.25
N ARG A 4 -32.66 -58.71 -59.38
CA ARG A 4 -32.29 -58.17 -58.08
C ARG A 4 -31.04 -57.24 -58.21
N PHE A 5 -31.19 -55.98 -57.86
CA PHE A 5 -30.06 -55.04 -57.67
C PHE A 5 -29.47 -55.25 -56.27
N ILE A 6 -28.20 -55.56 -56.18
CA ILE A 6 -27.46 -55.63 -54.94
C ILE A 6 -26.71 -54.30 -54.81
N SER A 7 -27.16 -53.48 -53.82
CA SER A 7 -26.49 -52.22 -53.46
C SER A 7 -25.32 -52.55 -52.50
N ARG A 8 -24.09 -52.16 -52.91
CA ARG A 8 -22.94 -52.22 -52.04
C ARG A 8 -22.84 -50.95 -51.24
N LEU A 9 -22.97 -51.05 -49.90
CA LEU A 9 -22.80 -49.97 -48.95
C LEU A 9 -21.31 -49.86 -48.64
N THR A 10 -20.68 -48.76 -49.04
CA THR A 10 -19.26 -48.45 -48.73
C THR A 10 -19.26 -47.65 -47.40
N VAL A 11 -18.73 -48.24 -46.34
CA VAL A 11 -18.56 -47.58 -45.07
C VAL A 11 -17.21 -46.84 -45.12
N ALA A 12 -17.26 -45.49 -45.09
CA ALA A 12 -16.08 -44.66 -44.97
C ALA A 12 -15.78 -44.48 -43.45
N VAL A 13 -14.64 -44.99 -43.03
CA VAL A 13 -14.12 -44.76 -41.66
C VAL A 13 -13.37 -43.43 -41.64
N ILE A 14 -13.92 -42.44 -41.01
CA ILE A 14 -13.23 -41.14 -40.75
C ILE A 14 -12.40 -41.30 -39.50
N VAL A 15 -11.06 -41.36 -39.65
CA VAL A 15 -10.12 -41.29 -38.52
C VAL A 15 -9.93 -39.80 -38.18
N ALA A 16 -10.52 -39.34 -37.10
CA ALA A 16 -10.27 -38.00 -36.57
C ALA A 16 -8.94 -38.03 -35.78
N ALA A 17 -7.88 -37.44 -36.33
CA ALA A 17 -6.64 -37.23 -35.59
C ALA A 17 -6.83 -36.00 -34.65
N ALA A 18 -6.89 -36.26 -33.34
CA ALA A 18 -6.87 -35.22 -32.33
C ALA A 18 -5.47 -34.64 -32.18
N PHE A 19 -5.21 -33.46 -32.70
CA PHE A 19 -4.00 -32.69 -32.39
C PHE A 19 -4.16 -32.11 -30.99
N ALA A 20 -3.50 -32.69 -30.01
CA ALA A 20 -3.30 -32.04 -28.69
C ALA A 20 -2.30 -30.90 -28.87
N ALA A 21 -2.80 -29.66 -28.94
CA ALA A 21 -1.95 -28.48 -28.86
C ALA A 21 -1.34 -28.39 -27.44
N ALA A 22 -0.05 -28.70 -27.32
CA ALA A 22 0.71 -28.46 -26.11
C ALA A 22 0.76 -26.91 -25.91
N ALA A 23 0.13 -26.42 -24.87
CA ALA A 23 0.28 -25.02 -24.48
C ALA A 23 1.76 -24.75 -24.15
N PRO A 24 2.37 -23.67 -24.66
CA PRO A 24 3.75 -23.36 -24.31
C PRO A 24 3.83 -23.11 -22.81
N PHE A 25 4.73 -23.81 -22.12
CA PHE A 25 5.12 -23.48 -20.76
C PHE A 25 5.71 -22.08 -20.78
N ALA A 26 4.99 -21.10 -20.24
CA ALA A 26 5.55 -19.79 -20.00
C ALA A 26 6.65 -19.97 -18.92
N ILE A 27 7.91 -19.85 -19.33
CA ILE A 27 9.03 -19.77 -18.39
C ILE A 27 8.80 -18.44 -17.64
N ALA A 28 8.50 -18.53 -16.36
CA ALA A 28 8.37 -17.35 -15.51
C ALA A 28 9.73 -16.62 -15.56
N GLN A 29 9.71 -15.37 -16.03
CA GLN A 29 10.90 -14.53 -15.94
C GLN A 29 11.25 -14.35 -14.46
N PRO A 30 12.54 -14.43 -14.10
CA PRO A 30 12.95 -14.14 -12.74
C PRO A 30 12.49 -12.71 -12.38
N ALA A 31 12.01 -12.53 -11.14
CA ALA A 31 11.65 -11.21 -10.64
C ALA A 31 12.85 -10.26 -10.83
N PRO A 32 12.61 -8.99 -11.26
CA PRO A 32 13.69 -8.04 -11.40
C PRO A 32 14.36 -7.81 -10.05
N SER A 33 15.68 -7.72 -10.02
CA SER A 33 16.41 -7.30 -8.83
C SER A 33 16.28 -5.78 -8.66
N TYR A 34 16.33 -5.32 -7.41
CA TYR A 34 16.21 -3.91 -7.05
C TYR A 34 17.46 -3.40 -6.36
N SER A 35 17.77 -2.11 -6.53
CA SER A 35 18.85 -1.45 -5.81
C SER A 35 18.55 0.02 -5.57
N VAL A 36 19.19 0.64 -4.58
CA VAL A 36 19.17 2.09 -4.40
C VAL A 36 20.00 2.72 -5.52
N VAL A 37 19.36 3.49 -6.40
CA VAL A 37 19.98 4.10 -7.57
C VAL A 37 20.22 5.61 -7.40
N GLU A 38 19.49 6.26 -6.49
CA GLU A 38 19.57 7.71 -6.30
C GLU A 38 19.18 8.08 -4.86
N ARG A 39 19.65 9.26 -4.42
CA ARG A 39 19.34 9.88 -3.13
C ARG A 39 19.01 11.34 -3.36
N ILE A 40 17.75 11.72 -3.18
CA ILE A 40 17.26 13.07 -3.42
C ILE A 40 17.19 13.80 -2.09
N LYS A 41 17.93 14.87 -1.95
CA LYS A 41 17.95 15.69 -0.73
C LYS A 41 16.69 16.53 -0.59
N GLY A 42 16.25 16.70 0.66
CA GLY A 42 15.15 17.58 1.02
C GLY A 42 15.43 18.30 2.34
N PRO A 43 14.55 19.22 2.76
CA PRO A 43 14.70 19.92 4.04
C PRO A 43 14.51 18.96 5.21
N ASP A 44 15.20 19.19 6.32
CA ASP A 44 15.06 18.41 7.54
C ASP A 44 13.66 18.51 8.15
N GLY A 45 13.33 17.58 9.01
CA GLY A 45 12.10 17.50 9.77
C GLY A 45 11.55 16.07 9.87
N GLY A 46 10.61 15.83 10.76
CA GLY A 46 9.92 14.55 10.86
C GLY A 46 9.15 14.21 9.58
N PHE A 47 9.00 12.93 9.32
CA PHE A 47 8.24 12.42 8.17
C PHE A 47 7.49 11.14 8.57
N ASP A 48 6.48 10.80 7.77
CA ASP A 48 5.67 9.61 7.95
C ASP A 48 5.34 8.96 6.60
N TYR A 49 4.08 8.75 6.24
CA TYR A 49 3.73 8.09 4.99
C TYR A 49 4.11 8.92 3.76
N ALA A 50 4.33 8.21 2.67
CA ALA A 50 4.56 8.77 1.36
C ALA A 50 3.61 8.14 0.36
N SER A 51 3.10 8.93 -0.57
CA SER A 51 2.19 8.51 -1.63
C SER A 51 2.69 8.97 -3.00
N PHE A 52 2.25 8.29 -4.05
CA PHE A 52 2.58 8.64 -5.43
C PHE A 52 1.33 9.09 -6.18
N ASP A 53 1.42 10.24 -6.81
CA ASP A 53 0.43 10.77 -7.74
C ASP A 53 0.84 10.41 -9.18
N PRO A 54 0.14 9.48 -9.83
CA PRO A 54 0.48 9.09 -11.20
C PRO A 54 0.10 10.14 -12.25
N ALA A 55 -0.88 11.02 -11.96
CA ALA A 55 -1.35 12.04 -12.89
C ALA A 55 -0.32 13.16 -13.05
N HIS A 56 0.22 13.65 -11.95
CA HIS A 56 1.19 14.74 -11.95
C HIS A 56 2.64 14.26 -11.73
N ARG A 57 2.85 12.94 -11.64
CA ARG A 57 4.18 12.35 -11.46
C ARG A 57 4.91 12.91 -10.24
N ARG A 58 4.18 12.97 -9.10
CA ARG A 58 4.70 13.51 -7.83
C ARG A 58 4.70 12.46 -6.72
N VAL A 59 5.70 12.54 -5.88
CA VAL A 59 5.69 11.91 -4.56
C VAL A 59 5.35 12.97 -3.53
N TYR A 60 4.34 12.71 -2.70
CA TYR A 60 4.06 13.49 -1.51
C TYR A 60 4.62 12.76 -0.29
N VAL A 61 5.26 13.49 0.59
CA VAL A 61 5.75 12.97 1.87
C VAL A 61 5.13 13.79 2.99
N SER A 62 4.38 13.14 3.86
CA SER A 62 3.82 13.76 5.05
C SER A 62 4.91 14.16 6.03
N ARG A 63 4.84 15.39 6.55
CA ARG A 63 5.87 16.00 7.40
C ARG A 63 5.27 16.47 8.71
N ALA A 64 6.11 16.65 9.73
CA ALA A 64 5.67 17.14 11.02
C ALA A 64 4.95 18.51 10.97
N GLY A 65 5.15 19.31 9.92
CA GLY A 65 4.55 20.64 9.78
C GLY A 65 3.84 20.87 8.44
N GLY A 66 3.50 19.82 7.70
CA GLY A 66 2.84 19.94 6.40
C GLY A 66 3.23 18.83 5.42
N VAL A 67 3.39 19.14 4.15
CA VAL A 67 3.68 18.18 3.09
C VAL A 67 4.86 18.63 2.25
N LEU A 68 5.76 17.71 1.96
CA LEU A 68 6.81 17.87 0.93
C LEU A 68 6.31 17.23 -0.37
N ALA A 69 6.56 17.86 -1.52
CA ALA A 69 6.31 17.30 -2.84
C ALA A 69 7.61 17.16 -3.63
N LEU A 70 7.80 16.01 -4.28
CA LEU A 70 8.87 15.74 -5.22
C LEU A 70 8.28 15.50 -6.60
N ASP A 71 8.64 16.31 -7.58
CA ASP A 71 8.37 16.02 -8.99
C ASP A 71 9.43 15.02 -9.48
N VAL A 72 8.99 13.80 -9.84
CA VAL A 72 9.91 12.69 -10.12
C VAL A 72 10.56 12.77 -11.51
N ASP A 73 10.02 13.57 -12.41
CA ASP A 73 10.56 13.72 -13.77
C ASP A 73 11.64 14.82 -13.82
N SER A 74 11.47 15.90 -13.04
CA SER A 74 12.46 16.99 -12.95
C SER A 74 13.42 16.88 -11.76
N GLY A 75 13.09 16.07 -10.74
CA GLY A 75 13.82 15.98 -9.48
C GLY A 75 13.62 17.18 -8.55
N VAL A 76 12.71 18.10 -8.87
CA VAL A 76 12.46 19.30 -8.07
C VAL A 76 11.70 18.95 -6.79
N VAL A 77 12.26 19.37 -5.66
CA VAL A 77 11.65 19.22 -4.33
C VAL A 77 11.04 20.55 -3.90
N THR A 78 9.70 20.55 -3.71
CA THR A 78 8.97 21.58 -2.97
C THR A 78 8.94 21.16 -1.51
N GLY A 79 9.84 21.71 -0.71
CA GLY A 79 10.06 21.28 0.68
C GLY A 79 8.87 21.55 1.60
N HIS A 80 7.96 22.45 1.22
CA HIS A 80 6.77 22.82 1.97
C HIS A 80 5.67 23.22 0.99
N LEU A 81 4.77 22.27 0.70
CA LEU A 81 3.66 22.48 -0.22
C LEU A 81 2.48 23.15 0.47
N THR A 82 2.16 22.74 1.70
CA THR A 82 1.05 23.26 2.50
C THR A 82 1.33 23.08 3.98
N ASP A 83 0.69 23.90 4.82
CA ASP A 83 0.78 23.86 6.28
C ASP A 83 -0.16 22.81 6.88
N ALA A 84 0.29 22.16 7.93
CA ALA A 84 -0.50 21.36 8.86
C ALA A 84 0.29 21.21 10.17
N GLN A 85 -0.37 20.77 11.27
CA GLN A 85 0.33 20.70 12.56
C GLN A 85 1.12 19.41 12.74
N LYS A 86 0.51 18.27 12.34
CA LYS A 86 1.12 16.94 12.46
C LYS A 86 0.50 15.98 11.46
N THR A 87 1.06 15.96 10.26
CA THR A 87 0.55 15.08 9.20
C THR A 87 1.10 13.67 9.31
N HIS A 88 0.27 12.70 8.96
CA HIS A 88 0.64 11.31 8.85
C HIS A 88 0.48 10.80 7.42
N GLU A 89 -0.66 11.03 6.77
CA GLU A 89 -0.93 10.62 5.39
C GLU A 89 -1.16 11.82 4.47
N SER A 90 -0.77 11.69 3.22
CA SER A 90 -1.01 12.64 2.13
C SER A 90 -1.48 11.85 0.91
N LEU A 91 -2.80 11.62 0.80
CA LEU A 91 -3.43 10.75 -0.18
C LEU A 91 -3.88 11.54 -1.42
N PRO A 92 -3.29 11.32 -2.63
CA PRO A 92 -3.80 11.90 -3.86
C PRO A 92 -5.21 11.35 -4.18
N LEU A 93 -6.12 12.24 -4.52
CA LEU A 93 -7.50 11.94 -4.92
C LEU A 93 -7.74 12.45 -6.36
N ASP A 94 -8.86 12.05 -6.95
CA ASP A 94 -9.40 12.63 -8.19
C ASP A 94 -8.36 12.82 -9.31
N ASN A 95 -7.63 11.75 -9.65
CA ASN A 95 -6.52 11.78 -10.62
C ASN A 95 -5.38 12.75 -10.26
N GLY A 96 -5.23 13.04 -8.95
CA GLY A 96 -4.17 13.87 -8.41
C GLY A 96 -4.52 15.36 -8.24
N ASP A 97 -5.69 15.83 -8.66
CA ASP A 97 -6.06 17.25 -8.53
C ASP A 97 -6.25 17.68 -7.07
N THR A 98 -6.70 16.77 -6.22
CA THR A 98 -6.92 17.00 -4.79
C THR A 98 -6.03 16.08 -3.96
N LEU A 99 -5.41 16.64 -2.93
CA LEU A 99 -4.66 15.91 -1.91
C LEU A 99 -5.43 15.94 -0.60
N LEU A 100 -5.74 14.76 -0.05
CA LEU A 100 -6.27 14.64 1.31
C LEU A 100 -5.09 14.45 2.27
N ILE A 101 -5.06 15.26 3.33
CA ILE A 101 -4.00 15.24 4.33
C ILE A 101 -4.63 14.97 5.68
N THR A 102 -4.11 13.98 6.43
CA THR A 102 -4.53 13.76 7.82
C THR A 102 -3.69 14.63 8.76
N ASP A 103 -4.32 15.28 9.72
CA ASP A 103 -3.64 16.11 10.73
C ASP A 103 -4.05 15.71 12.15
N SER A 104 -3.22 14.94 12.81
CA SER A 104 -3.46 14.49 14.19
C SER A 104 -3.22 15.57 15.24
N GLY A 105 -2.63 16.70 14.86
CA GLY A 105 -2.48 17.86 15.75
C GLY A 105 -3.79 18.59 15.98
N THR A 106 -4.69 18.56 15.00
CA THR A 106 -6.00 19.24 15.05
C THR A 106 -7.18 18.27 15.09
N ASN A 107 -6.97 16.97 14.84
CA ASN A 107 -7.99 15.96 14.59
C ASN A 107 -8.87 16.34 13.40
N THR A 108 -8.23 16.67 12.28
CA THR A 108 -8.89 17.05 11.03
C THR A 108 -8.26 16.32 9.84
N ALA A 109 -9.00 16.25 8.75
CA ALA A 109 -8.47 16.02 7.42
C ALA A 109 -8.56 17.31 6.62
N HIS A 110 -7.52 17.63 5.85
CA HIS A 110 -7.52 18.80 4.97
C HIS A 110 -7.60 18.32 3.52
N LEU A 111 -8.44 18.95 2.72
CA LEU A 111 -8.39 18.86 1.27
C LEU A 111 -7.65 20.09 0.76
N VAL A 112 -6.65 19.86 -0.09
CA VAL A 112 -5.88 20.93 -0.72
C VAL A 112 -5.71 20.65 -2.21
N ASP A 113 -5.49 21.69 -3.00
CA ASP A 113 -5.05 21.55 -4.38
C ASP A 113 -3.68 20.87 -4.41
N ALA A 114 -3.57 19.76 -5.10
CA ALA A 114 -2.40 18.90 -5.06
C ALA A 114 -1.14 19.54 -5.66
N LEU A 115 -1.29 20.48 -6.60
CA LEU A 115 -0.16 21.15 -7.26
C LEU A 115 0.35 22.35 -6.47
N THR A 116 -0.57 23.12 -5.90
CA THR A 116 -0.27 24.43 -5.29
C THR A 116 -0.29 24.42 -3.76
N GLY A 117 -0.87 23.38 -3.15
CA GLY A 117 -1.09 23.30 -1.70
C GLY A 117 -2.18 24.25 -1.18
N LYS A 118 -2.93 24.91 -2.09
CA LYS A 118 -4.00 25.83 -1.67
C LYS A 118 -5.09 25.09 -0.92
N PRO A 119 -5.47 25.54 0.29
CA PRO A 119 -6.56 24.94 1.05
C PRO A 119 -7.91 24.98 0.30
N LEU A 120 -8.62 23.86 0.29
CA LEU A 120 -9.96 23.71 -0.28
C LEU A 120 -11.01 23.49 0.82
N ALA A 121 -10.73 22.58 1.78
CA ALA A 121 -11.61 22.31 2.91
C ALA A 121 -10.83 21.80 4.12
N GLU A 122 -11.40 22.02 5.31
CA GLU A 122 -11.01 21.39 6.57
C GLU A 122 -12.18 20.58 7.10
N ILE A 123 -11.96 19.34 7.47
CA ILE A 123 -12.98 18.35 7.80
C ILE A 123 -12.65 17.75 9.16
N ALA A 124 -13.56 17.89 10.14
CA ALA A 124 -13.40 17.26 11.45
C ALA A 124 -13.42 15.72 11.31
N THR A 125 -12.51 15.06 12.01
CA THR A 125 -12.37 13.59 12.06
C THR A 125 -12.51 13.08 13.48
N GLY A 126 -12.34 11.79 13.70
CA GLY A 126 -12.07 11.24 15.02
C GLY A 126 -10.70 11.65 15.56
N GLN A 127 -10.28 11.05 16.68
CA GLN A 127 -9.02 11.41 17.34
C GLN A 127 -7.81 10.71 16.70
N LYS A 128 -6.74 11.46 16.51
CA LYS A 128 -5.49 11.00 15.89
C LYS A 128 -5.74 10.39 14.50
N PRO A 129 -6.24 11.19 13.53
CA PRO A 129 -6.27 10.71 12.16
C PRO A 129 -4.85 10.37 11.72
N ASP A 130 -4.66 9.13 11.23
CA ASP A 130 -3.37 8.55 10.87
C ASP A 130 -3.34 8.25 9.36
N GLY A 131 -3.47 7.00 8.94
CA GLY A 131 -3.57 6.63 7.55
C GLY A 131 -4.89 7.03 6.89
N ALA A 132 -4.91 7.06 5.57
CA ALA A 132 -6.13 7.20 4.79
C ALA A 132 -6.03 6.38 3.49
N PHE A 133 -7.16 5.93 2.96
CA PHE A 133 -7.23 5.27 1.68
C PHE A 133 -8.49 5.66 0.92
N PHE A 134 -8.46 5.53 -0.40
CA PHE A 134 -9.62 5.77 -1.27
C PHE A 134 -10.30 4.47 -1.65
N ASP A 135 -11.64 4.41 -1.58
CA ASP A 135 -12.42 3.29 -2.08
C ASP A 135 -13.12 3.65 -3.39
N PRO A 136 -12.66 3.13 -4.54
CA PRO A 136 -13.26 3.42 -5.82
C PRO A 136 -14.69 2.86 -5.97
N ALA A 137 -15.10 1.89 -5.13
CA ALA A 137 -16.45 1.34 -5.18
C ALA A 137 -17.51 2.30 -4.62
N THR A 138 -17.11 3.23 -3.75
CA THR A 138 -18.00 4.24 -3.14
C THR A 138 -17.64 5.66 -3.54
N GLY A 139 -16.44 5.91 -4.08
CA GLY A 139 -15.92 7.25 -4.35
C GLY A 139 -15.57 8.04 -3.08
N LEU A 140 -15.43 7.38 -1.93
CA LEU A 140 -15.11 8.01 -0.65
C LEU A 140 -13.65 7.78 -0.26
N ALA A 141 -13.08 8.75 0.44
CA ALA A 141 -11.86 8.57 1.20
C ALA A 141 -12.20 8.14 2.64
N PHE A 142 -11.43 7.21 3.16
CA PHE A 142 -11.55 6.62 4.48
C PHE A 142 -10.37 7.10 5.31
N VAL A 143 -10.61 7.96 6.28
CA VAL A 143 -9.61 8.48 7.21
C VAL A 143 -9.62 7.64 8.47
N ILE A 144 -8.48 7.03 8.80
CA ILE A 144 -8.33 6.12 9.94
C ILE A 144 -8.02 6.94 11.18
N ASP A 145 -8.93 6.95 12.14
CA ASP A 145 -8.82 7.68 13.40
C ASP A 145 -8.22 6.76 14.48
N GLY A 146 -6.88 6.69 14.50
CA GLY A 146 -6.12 5.69 15.23
C GLY A 146 -6.38 5.63 16.74
N LYS A 147 -6.76 6.74 17.38
CA LYS A 147 -7.01 6.78 18.82
C LYS A 147 -8.48 6.62 19.19
N SER A 148 -9.41 7.18 18.42
CA SER A 148 -10.86 7.02 18.68
C SER A 148 -11.40 5.68 18.22
N GLY A 149 -10.66 4.96 17.34
CA GLY A 149 -11.01 3.62 16.90
C GLY A 149 -12.18 3.60 15.92
N ASP A 150 -12.30 4.62 15.10
CA ASP A 150 -13.28 4.74 14.03
C ASP A 150 -12.62 5.14 12.72
N VAL A 151 -13.37 5.14 11.64
CA VAL A 151 -12.93 5.59 10.32
C VAL A 151 -13.90 6.65 9.85
N THR A 152 -13.41 7.89 9.69
CA THR A 152 -14.19 8.99 9.12
C THR A 152 -14.30 8.84 7.61
N LEU A 153 -15.52 8.93 7.08
CA LEU A 153 -15.82 8.86 5.65
C LEU A 153 -15.88 10.26 5.07
N VAL A 154 -15.00 10.55 4.13
CA VAL A 154 -14.93 11.86 3.45
C VAL A 154 -15.37 11.68 2.01
N ASP A 155 -16.33 12.52 1.58
CA ASP A 155 -16.71 12.65 0.18
C ASP A 155 -15.92 13.80 -0.46
N PRO A 156 -14.95 13.50 -1.34
CA PRO A 156 -14.13 14.53 -1.97
C PRO A 156 -14.94 15.50 -2.84
N SER A 157 -16.03 15.03 -3.44
CA SER A 157 -16.84 15.84 -4.35
C SER A 157 -17.63 16.93 -3.64
N THR A 158 -18.11 16.63 -2.43
CA THR A 158 -18.83 17.59 -1.56
C THR A 158 -17.91 18.25 -0.55
N GLN A 159 -16.68 17.78 -0.41
CA GLN A 159 -15.68 18.24 0.53
C GLN A 159 -16.15 18.17 2.00
N LYS A 160 -16.82 17.08 2.37
CA LYS A 160 -17.43 16.90 3.69
C LYS A 160 -17.26 15.49 4.23
N ALA A 161 -17.26 15.37 5.55
CA ALA A 161 -17.53 14.11 6.20
C ALA A 161 -19.00 13.69 5.97
N VAL A 162 -19.20 12.43 5.56
CA VAL A 162 -20.52 11.86 5.26
C VAL A 162 -20.88 10.70 6.20
N GLY A 163 -20.12 10.51 7.25
CA GLY A 163 -20.33 9.51 8.29
C GLY A 163 -19.02 8.98 8.88
N ALA A 164 -19.14 8.03 9.79
CA ALA A 164 -18.02 7.29 10.35
C ALA A 164 -18.41 5.83 10.59
N ILE A 165 -17.41 4.92 10.61
CA ILE A 165 -17.58 3.52 10.93
C ILE A 165 -16.83 3.22 12.23
N ALA A 166 -17.55 2.91 13.30
CA ALA A 166 -16.94 2.51 14.56
C ALA A 166 -16.34 1.09 14.43
N ILE A 167 -15.08 0.96 14.76
CA ILE A 167 -14.34 -0.30 14.76
C ILE A 167 -13.93 -0.68 16.18
N GLY A 168 -13.29 0.22 16.91
CA GLY A 168 -12.68 0.00 18.24
C GLY A 168 -11.27 -0.53 18.15
N GLY A 169 -10.47 -0.21 19.16
CA GLY A 169 -9.03 -0.50 19.24
C GLY A 169 -8.18 0.61 18.64
N GLY A 170 -6.86 0.40 18.67
CA GLY A 170 -5.88 1.26 18.03
C GLY A 170 -5.78 0.94 16.54
N LEU A 171 -6.29 1.83 15.70
CA LEU A 171 -6.27 1.61 14.25
C LEU A 171 -4.98 2.19 13.67
N GLU A 172 -4.45 1.51 12.62
CA GLU A 172 -3.19 1.94 12.00
C GLU A 172 -3.34 2.18 10.49
N PHE A 173 -3.28 1.18 9.64
CA PHE A 173 -3.37 1.33 8.20
C PHE A 173 -4.51 0.53 7.60
N GLY A 174 -5.01 0.92 6.42
CA GLY A 174 -6.12 0.24 5.76
C GLY A 174 -6.06 0.30 4.25
N VAL A 175 -6.78 -0.61 3.62
CA VAL A 175 -6.88 -0.72 2.16
C VAL A 175 -8.30 -1.13 1.75
N ALA A 176 -8.75 -0.66 0.58
CA ALA A 176 -9.98 -1.12 -0.05
C ALA A 176 -9.70 -2.21 -1.10
N ASP A 177 -10.65 -3.13 -1.32
CA ASP A 177 -10.60 -4.10 -2.42
C ASP A 177 -11.16 -3.54 -3.73
N GLY A 178 -11.73 -2.34 -3.71
CA GLY A 178 -12.38 -1.70 -4.85
C GLY A 178 -13.69 -2.36 -5.30
N GLN A 179 -14.23 -3.32 -4.52
CA GLN A 179 -15.44 -4.06 -4.83
C GLN A 179 -16.54 -3.87 -3.76
N GLY A 180 -16.23 -3.15 -2.71
CA GLY A 180 -17.16 -2.82 -1.62
C GLY A 180 -16.72 -3.35 -0.27
N ARG A 181 -15.47 -3.81 -0.12
CA ARG A 181 -14.86 -4.14 1.17
C ARG A 181 -13.62 -3.31 1.42
N ALA A 182 -13.37 -3.04 2.68
CA ALA A 182 -12.10 -2.49 3.13
C ALA A 182 -11.59 -3.29 4.33
N PHE A 183 -10.28 -3.20 4.54
CA PHE A 183 -9.56 -3.92 5.58
C PHE A 183 -8.71 -2.90 6.34
N VAL A 184 -8.78 -2.93 7.69
CA VAL A 184 -8.07 -1.98 8.55
C VAL A 184 -7.35 -2.75 9.66
N ASN A 185 -6.06 -2.52 9.84
CA ASN A 185 -5.28 -3.08 10.94
C ASN A 185 -5.75 -2.51 12.28
N ILE A 186 -5.97 -3.40 13.26
CA ILE A 186 -6.20 -3.06 14.67
C ILE A 186 -4.92 -3.46 15.42
N GLU A 187 -4.02 -2.51 15.58
CA GLU A 187 -2.65 -2.73 16.05
C GLU A 187 -2.60 -3.38 17.43
N ASP A 188 -3.33 -2.83 18.39
CA ASP A 188 -3.35 -3.27 19.79
C ASP A 188 -4.09 -4.60 20.03
N GLN A 189 -4.82 -5.10 19.01
CA GLN A 189 -5.59 -6.36 19.09
C GLN A 189 -5.05 -7.46 18.17
N ASN A 190 -4.03 -7.17 17.36
CA ASN A 190 -3.46 -8.11 16.39
C ASN A 190 -4.54 -8.69 15.46
N GLN A 191 -5.36 -7.83 14.90
CA GLN A 191 -6.49 -8.18 14.03
C GLN A 191 -6.55 -7.28 12.80
N ILE A 192 -7.30 -7.74 11.81
CA ILE A 192 -7.77 -6.90 10.69
C ILE A 192 -9.28 -6.77 10.81
N ALA A 193 -9.81 -5.56 10.87
CA ALA A 193 -11.23 -5.27 10.70
C ALA A 193 -11.62 -5.42 9.24
N VAL A 194 -12.79 -5.99 8.97
CA VAL A 194 -13.38 -6.11 7.64
C VAL A 194 -14.61 -5.23 7.58
N LEU A 195 -14.63 -4.29 6.64
CA LEU A 195 -15.71 -3.33 6.46
C LEU A 195 -16.49 -3.63 5.18
N ASP A 196 -17.82 -3.48 5.22
CA ASP A 196 -18.63 -3.25 4.04
C ASP A 196 -18.68 -1.73 3.79
N THR A 197 -18.02 -1.29 2.71
CA THR A 197 -17.87 0.14 2.42
C THR A 197 -19.17 0.78 1.93
N LYS A 198 -20.05 0.00 1.28
CA LYS A 198 -21.34 0.46 0.78
C LYS A 198 -22.37 0.55 1.90
N ALA A 199 -22.45 -0.47 2.76
CA ALA A 199 -23.30 -0.45 3.94
C ALA A 199 -22.75 0.43 5.07
N ARG A 200 -21.46 0.80 5.01
CA ARG A 200 -20.72 1.60 6.00
C ARG A 200 -20.75 0.94 7.38
N THR A 201 -20.40 -0.34 7.43
CA THR A 201 -20.46 -1.14 8.67
C THR A 201 -19.24 -2.04 8.81
N LEU A 202 -18.87 -2.31 10.07
CA LEU A 202 -17.96 -3.40 10.42
C LEU A 202 -18.70 -4.73 10.26
N VAL A 203 -18.18 -5.63 9.41
CA VAL A 203 -18.81 -6.93 9.13
C VAL A 203 -18.04 -8.11 9.72
N GLY A 204 -16.80 -7.92 10.15
CA GLY A 204 -16.01 -8.99 10.75
C GLY A 204 -14.62 -8.56 11.18
N ARG A 205 -13.89 -9.51 11.78
CA ARG A 205 -12.49 -9.34 12.15
C ARG A 205 -11.73 -10.62 11.86
N TYR A 206 -10.52 -10.48 11.33
CA TYR A 206 -9.61 -11.60 11.10
C TYR A 206 -8.47 -11.57 12.13
N PRO A 207 -8.32 -12.61 12.96
CA PRO A 207 -7.20 -12.69 13.88
C PRO A 207 -5.89 -12.91 13.13
N LEU A 208 -4.82 -12.25 13.55
CA LEU A 208 -3.50 -12.37 12.97
C LEU A 208 -2.59 -13.20 13.89
N ALA A 209 -2.75 -14.52 13.86
CA ALA A 209 -1.90 -15.41 14.66
C ALA A 209 -0.42 -15.22 14.32
N ALA A 210 0.45 -15.15 15.34
CA ALA A 210 1.89 -14.91 15.23
C ALA A 210 2.29 -13.53 14.70
N CYS A 211 1.37 -12.57 14.56
CA CYS A 211 1.63 -11.17 14.27
C CYS A 211 1.39 -10.34 15.53
N GLU A 212 2.32 -9.48 15.88
CA GLU A 212 2.20 -8.52 16.98
C GLU A 212 2.35 -7.10 16.41
N GLY A 213 1.40 -6.23 16.72
CA GLY A 213 1.37 -4.86 16.24
C GLY A 213 1.38 -4.77 14.69
N PRO A 214 0.28 -5.14 13.99
CA PRO A 214 0.19 -4.95 12.55
C PRO A 214 0.15 -3.45 12.21
N THR A 215 1.13 -2.99 11.41
CA THR A 215 1.28 -1.61 10.96
C THR A 215 0.85 -1.46 9.50
N GLY A 216 1.73 -1.77 8.53
CA GLY A 216 1.41 -1.72 7.10
C GLY A 216 0.46 -2.83 6.65
N LEU A 217 -0.34 -2.54 5.62
CA LEU A 217 -1.29 -3.49 5.03
C LEU A 217 -1.38 -3.28 3.52
N ALA A 218 -1.38 -4.37 2.75
CA ALA A 218 -1.70 -4.35 1.33
C ALA A 218 -2.70 -5.42 0.96
N TYR A 219 -3.57 -5.13 0.01
CA TYR A 219 -4.44 -6.09 -0.65
C TYR A 219 -3.86 -6.47 -2.02
N VAL A 220 -3.56 -7.74 -2.21
CA VAL A 220 -3.08 -8.32 -3.46
C VAL A 220 -4.27 -8.89 -4.22
N ALA A 221 -4.86 -8.09 -5.09
CA ALA A 221 -6.15 -8.38 -5.72
C ALA A 221 -6.14 -9.65 -6.57
N ASP A 222 -5.10 -9.88 -7.36
CA ASP A 222 -4.94 -11.03 -8.25
C ASP A 222 -4.67 -12.36 -7.52
N ALA A 223 -4.22 -12.30 -6.27
CA ALA A 223 -4.06 -13.46 -5.40
C ALA A 223 -5.17 -13.59 -4.33
N GLY A 224 -5.97 -12.55 -4.12
CA GLY A 224 -6.97 -12.49 -3.06
C GLY A 224 -6.38 -12.54 -1.65
N VAL A 225 -5.20 -11.97 -1.46
CA VAL A 225 -4.41 -12.05 -0.23
C VAL A 225 -4.23 -10.67 0.39
N LEU A 226 -4.33 -10.61 1.71
CA LEU A 226 -3.86 -9.48 2.52
C LEU A 226 -2.47 -9.80 3.05
N ILE A 227 -1.55 -8.84 2.95
CA ILE A 227 -0.23 -8.90 3.54
C ILE A 227 -0.17 -7.83 4.62
N ALA A 228 -0.07 -8.24 5.89
CA ALA A 228 0.08 -7.34 7.03
C ALA A 228 1.51 -7.42 7.57
N ALA A 229 2.20 -6.28 7.63
CA ALA A 229 3.52 -6.18 8.25
C ALA A 229 3.38 -5.94 9.76
N CYS A 230 4.13 -6.68 10.58
CA CYS A 230 3.97 -6.71 12.03
C CYS A 230 5.25 -6.28 12.74
N ALA A 231 5.13 -5.61 13.88
CA ALA A 231 6.25 -5.07 14.64
C ALA A 231 7.24 -6.14 15.13
N ASN A 232 6.78 -7.40 15.27
CA ASN A 232 7.59 -8.54 15.68
C ASN A 232 8.35 -9.24 14.52
N LYS A 233 8.66 -8.52 13.43
CA LYS A 233 9.43 -9.00 12.26
C LYS A 233 8.72 -10.10 11.44
N VAL A 234 7.43 -10.01 11.34
CA VAL A 234 6.58 -10.95 10.60
C VAL A 234 5.79 -10.20 9.55
N ALA A 235 5.71 -10.72 8.32
CA ALA A 235 4.66 -10.40 7.38
C ALA A 235 3.63 -11.52 7.42
N LYS A 236 2.40 -11.21 7.82
CA LYS A 236 1.29 -12.14 7.93
C LYS A 236 0.51 -12.19 6.64
N LEU A 237 0.23 -13.40 6.16
CA LEU A 237 -0.52 -13.66 4.94
C LEU A 237 -1.90 -14.19 5.30
N ILE A 238 -2.96 -13.51 4.82
CA ILE A 238 -4.35 -13.83 5.11
C ILE A 238 -5.16 -13.85 3.81
N ARG A 239 -6.00 -14.86 3.63
CA ARG A 239 -6.96 -14.85 2.51
C ARG A 239 -8.05 -13.81 2.77
N ALA A 240 -8.16 -12.83 1.87
CA ALA A 240 -9.06 -11.69 2.05
C ALA A 240 -10.56 -12.08 2.08
N ALA A 241 -10.92 -13.23 1.47
CA ALA A 241 -12.31 -13.68 1.37
C ALA A 241 -12.91 -14.09 2.72
N ASP A 242 -12.11 -14.73 3.59
CA ASP A 242 -12.61 -15.38 4.80
C ASP A 242 -11.67 -15.34 6.00
N GLY A 243 -10.53 -14.66 5.90
CA GLY A 243 -9.55 -14.55 6.98
C GLY A 243 -8.73 -15.81 7.22
N LYS A 244 -8.73 -16.78 6.27
CA LYS A 244 -7.91 -17.98 6.41
C LYS A 244 -6.44 -17.60 6.48
N ASP A 245 -5.76 -18.16 7.48
CA ASP A 245 -4.31 -18.07 7.64
C ASP A 245 -3.60 -18.79 6.49
N LEU A 246 -2.74 -18.07 5.77
CA LEU A 246 -1.91 -18.61 4.69
C LEU A 246 -0.44 -18.73 5.07
N GLY A 247 -0.07 -18.34 6.31
CA GLY A 247 1.27 -18.42 6.82
C GLY A 247 1.91 -17.07 7.12
N THR A 248 3.23 -17.10 7.29
CA THR A 248 4.06 -15.94 7.62
C THR A 248 5.35 -15.94 6.85
N LEU A 249 5.91 -14.74 6.63
CA LEU A 249 7.28 -14.54 6.17
C LEU A 249 8.06 -13.84 7.30
N THR A 250 9.32 -14.22 7.50
CA THR A 250 10.22 -13.48 8.41
C THR A 250 10.79 -12.30 7.65
N ILE A 251 10.60 -11.09 8.18
CA ILE A 251 11.06 -9.81 7.59
C ILE A 251 12.00 -9.07 8.54
N GLY A 252 12.57 -7.97 8.09
CA GLY A 252 13.34 -7.06 8.94
C GLY A 252 12.51 -6.35 10.00
N ALA A 253 13.18 -5.66 10.93
CA ALA A 253 12.55 -4.92 12.02
C ALA A 253 12.05 -3.53 11.59
N GLY A 254 10.95 -3.10 12.21
CA GLY A 254 10.36 -1.77 12.06
C GLY A 254 9.75 -1.53 10.69
N PRO A 255 8.91 -2.47 10.19
CA PRO A 255 8.09 -2.20 9.03
C PRO A 255 6.98 -1.21 9.39
N ASP A 256 6.54 -0.39 8.44
CA ASP A 256 5.43 0.56 8.64
C ASP A 256 4.52 0.67 7.41
N ALA A 257 4.92 0.07 6.30
CA ALA A 257 4.14 0.01 5.08
C ALA A 257 4.27 -1.36 4.39
N VAL A 258 3.26 -1.73 3.63
CA VAL A 258 3.32 -2.78 2.62
C VAL A 258 2.85 -2.17 1.31
N ILE A 259 3.70 -2.22 0.28
CA ILE A 259 3.46 -1.59 -1.02
C ILE A 259 3.36 -2.69 -2.07
N TYR A 260 2.29 -2.72 -2.86
CA TYR A 260 2.09 -3.75 -3.86
C TYR A 260 2.17 -3.22 -5.30
N ASP A 261 3.01 -3.84 -6.11
CA ASP A 261 3.12 -3.64 -7.55
C ASP A 261 2.36 -4.76 -8.29
N ALA A 262 1.14 -4.46 -8.71
CA ALA A 262 0.29 -5.40 -9.42
C ALA A 262 0.83 -5.74 -10.82
N GLN A 263 1.58 -4.82 -11.45
CA GLN A 263 2.15 -5.06 -12.79
C GLN A 263 3.29 -6.07 -12.75
N ARG A 264 4.10 -6.05 -11.67
CA ARG A 264 5.27 -6.92 -11.49
C ARG A 264 5.01 -8.07 -10.53
N ARG A 265 3.82 -8.09 -9.87
CA ARG A 265 3.44 -9.04 -8.83
C ARG A 265 4.45 -9.10 -7.70
N LEU A 266 4.89 -7.93 -7.25
CA LEU A 266 5.84 -7.77 -6.16
C LEU A 266 5.22 -6.98 -5.03
N ALA A 267 5.41 -7.44 -3.80
CA ALA A 267 5.16 -6.64 -2.61
C ALA A 267 6.50 -6.18 -2.02
N PHE A 268 6.51 -4.99 -1.45
CA PHE A 268 7.68 -4.36 -0.85
C PHE A 268 7.37 -3.98 0.58
N ILE A 269 8.25 -4.35 1.50
CA ILE A 269 8.12 -4.00 2.92
C ILE A 269 9.40 -3.28 3.36
N PRO A 270 9.36 -1.95 3.50
CA PRO A 270 10.49 -1.21 4.06
C PRO A 270 10.57 -1.43 5.58
N CYS A 271 11.67 -2.02 6.03
CA CYS A 271 11.95 -2.38 7.42
C CYS A 271 12.92 -1.36 8.02
N GLY A 272 12.38 -0.24 8.50
CA GLY A 272 13.15 0.96 8.83
C GLY A 272 14.14 0.80 9.98
N ARG A 273 13.96 -0.12 10.92
CA ARG A 273 14.94 -0.33 12.00
C ARG A 273 16.18 -1.08 11.52
N ASP A 274 16.01 -2.05 10.62
CA ASP A 274 17.11 -2.81 10.05
C ASP A 274 17.70 -2.13 8.80
N GLY A 275 17.04 -1.10 8.26
CA GLY A 275 17.49 -0.38 7.05
C GLY A 275 17.49 -1.28 5.81
N VAL A 276 16.48 -2.11 5.65
CA VAL A 276 16.32 -3.02 4.53
C VAL A 276 14.92 -2.89 3.90
N LEU A 277 14.82 -3.23 2.63
CA LEU A 277 13.57 -3.36 1.91
C LEU A 277 13.41 -4.83 1.49
N GLU A 278 12.38 -5.49 1.99
CA GLU A 278 12.03 -6.84 1.54
C GLU A 278 11.28 -6.76 0.20
N VAL A 279 11.71 -7.56 -0.76
CA VAL A 279 11.03 -7.74 -2.05
C VAL A 279 10.41 -9.13 -2.06
N ILE A 280 9.10 -9.18 -2.19
CA ILE A 280 8.28 -10.38 -2.04
C ILE A 280 7.60 -10.67 -3.38
N ALA A 281 7.87 -11.82 -3.99
CA ALA A 281 7.13 -12.27 -5.16
C ALA A 281 5.79 -12.87 -4.73
N VAL A 282 4.72 -12.48 -5.44
CA VAL A 282 3.36 -12.98 -5.20
C VAL A 282 2.86 -13.63 -6.50
N ASN A 283 3.10 -14.93 -6.67
CA ASN A 283 2.71 -15.67 -7.87
C ASN A 283 1.31 -16.30 -7.75
N GLY A 284 0.71 -16.21 -6.58
CA GLY A 284 -0.61 -16.73 -6.22
C GLY A 284 -0.70 -16.90 -4.70
N PRO A 285 -1.87 -17.32 -4.16
CA PRO A 285 -2.07 -17.42 -2.72
C PRO A 285 -1.16 -18.46 -2.03
N ASP A 286 -0.68 -19.46 -2.77
CA ASP A 286 0.15 -20.55 -2.27
C ASP A 286 1.64 -20.40 -2.64
N ASP A 287 2.03 -19.37 -3.41
CA ASP A 287 3.44 -19.07 -3.79
C ASP A 287 3.77 -17.60 -3.55
N ILE A 288 3.96 -17.27 -2.27
CA ILE A 288 4.38 -15.95 -1.78
C ILE A 288 5.70 -16.13 -1.03
N LYS A 289 6.76 -15.45 -1.49
CA LYS A 289 8.10 -15.62 -0.91
C LYS A 289 8.95 -14.38 -1.07
N ILE A 290 9.86 -14.16 -0.13
CA ILE A 290 10.91 -13.16 -0.24
C ILE A 290 11.87 -13.61 -1.35
N VAL A 291 12.11 -12.76 -2.33
CA VAL A 291 13.02 -13.01 -3.45
C VAL A 291 14.28 -12.17 -3.39
N GLN A 292 14.24 -11.07 -2.63
CA GLN A 292 15.39 -10.21 -2.41
C GLN A 292 15.22 -9.39 -1.12
N MET A 293 16.34 -9.10 -0.48
CA MET A 293 16.48 -8.07 0.56
C MET A 293 17.44 -7.00 0.03
N VAL A 294 16.93 -5.78 -0.13
CA VAL A 294 17.72 -4.63 -0.61
C VAL A 294 18.21 -3.84 0.59
N GLN A 295 19.52 -3.58 0.65
CA GLN A 295 20.06 -2.68 1.67
C GLN A 295 19.62 -1.25 1.36
N THR A 296 18.91 -0.63 2.31
CA THR A 296 18.44 0.76 2.26
C THR A 296 19.14 1.60 3.32
N GLN A 297 18.40 2.30 4.15
CA GLN A 297 18.92 3.10 5.26
C GLN A 297 18.01 2.97 6.47
N VAL A 298 18.59 2.93 7.66
CA VAL A 298 17.82 3.02 8.92
C VAL A 298 16.94 4.25 8.89
N GLY A 299 15.65 4.08 9.21
CA GLY A 299 14.63 5.12 9.13
C GLY A 299 13.73 5.03 7.90
N ALA A 300 14.13 4.34 6.82
CA ALA A 300 13.28 4.11 5.66
C ALA A 300 12.22 3.05 5.98
N LYS A 301 11.05 3.47 6.51
CA LYS A 301 9.98 2.59 7.02
C LYS A 301 8.71 2.62 6.18
N THR A 302 8.53 3.69 5.38
CA THR A 302 7.39 3.91 4.48
C THR A 302 7.90 4.20 3.08
N GLY A 303 7.01 4.33 2.10
CA GLY A 303 7.41 4.66 0.74
C GLY A 303 6.24 4.76 -0.23
N ALA A 304 6.54 5.30 -1.40
CA ALA A 304 5.62 5.46 -2.52
C ALA A 304 6.12 4.71 -3.74
N LEU A 305 5.22 4.17 -4.56
CA LEU A 305 5.54 3.38 -5.75
C LEU A 305 5.05 4.08 -7.02
N ASP A 306 5.94 4.31 -7.97
CA ASP A 306 5.59 4.61 -9.34
C ASP A 306 5.35 3.30 -10.11
N LEU A 307 4.10 2.92 -10.29
CA LEU A 307 3.71 1.69 -11.00
C LEU A 307 4.24 1.66 -12.44
N LYS A 308 4.37 2.81 -13.12
CA LYS A 308 4.86 2.91 -14.49
C LYS A 308 6.30 2.45 -14.62
N THR A 309 7.16 2.89 -13.71
CA THR A 309 8.61 2.61 -13.75
C THR A 309 9.03 1.49 -12.82
N GLY A 310 8.23 1.13 -11.82
CA GLY A 310 8.57 0.23 -10.73
C GLY A 310 9.50 0.86 -9.69
N LYS A 311 9.75 2.16 -9.75
CA LYS A 311 10.58 2.86 -8.77
C LYS A 311 9.82 3.07 -7.47
N LEU A 312 10.52 2.85 -6.37
CA LEU A 312 10.03 3.20 -5.03
C LEU A 312 10.81 4.41 -4.51
N TYR A 313 10.10 5.25 -3.79
CA TYR A 313 10.62 6.47 -3.16
C TYR A 313 10.45 6.33 -1.65
N LEU A 314 11.56 6.15 -0.93
CA LEU A 314 11.55 5.88 0.51
C LEU A 314 12.14 7.07 1.25
N PRO A 315 11.32 7.87 1.97
CA PRO A 315 11.83 8.95 2.81
C PRO A 315 12.64 8.38 3.98
N THR A 316 13.76 9.04 4.30
CA THR A 316 14.62 8.66 5.41
C THR A 316 15.48 9.84 5.89
N ALA A 317 16.16 9.64 7.02
CA ALA A 317 17.22 10.52 7.52
C ALA A 317 18.27 9.67 8.23
N ARG A 318 19.46 10.21 8.47
CA ARG A 318 20.42 9.58 9.39
C ARG A 318 20.02 9.90 10.84
N TYR A 319 20.22 8.94 11.72
CA TYR A 319 19.87 9.07 13.12
C TYR A 319 21.09 8.78 14.01
N THR A 320 21.23 9.58 15.05
CA THR A 320 22.13 9.29 16.17
C THR A 320 21.32 8.89 17.39
N ILE A 321 21.80 7.89 18.12
CA ILE A 321 21.21 7.52 19.41
C ILE A 321 21.94 8.34 20.48
N PRO A 322 21.23 9.19 21.26
CA PRO A 322 21.84 9.95 22.35
C PRO A 322 22.53 9.03 23.37
N ALA A 323 23.61 9.51 23.99
CA ALA A 323 24.40 8.71 24.93
C ALA A 323 23.63 8.24 26.16
N ASP A 324 22.53 8.92 26.50
CA ASP A 324 21.62 8.55 27.58
C ASP A 324 20.59 7.46 27.20
N GLY A 325 20.67 6.92 25.96
CA GLY A 325 19.72 5.94 25.44
C GLY A 325 18.36 6.51 25.05
N GLY A 326 18.28 7.84 24.88
CA GLY A 326 17.07 8.54 24.45
C GLY A 326 16.58 8.12 23.05
N ARG A 327 15.49 8.74 22.60
CA ARG A 327 14.96 8.48 21.24
C ARG A 327 15.98 8.90 20.19
N PRO A 328 16.12 8.12 19.09
CA PRO A 328 16.99 8.52 17.98
C PRO A 328 16.64 9.93 17.47
N VAL A 329 17.69 10.74 17.27
CA VAL A 329 17.57 12.12 16.76
C VAL A 329 18.10 12.17 15.34
N ALA A 330 17.33 12.76 14.45
CA ALA A 330 17.78 12.95 13.06
C ALA A 330 18.98 13.93 13.00
N GLU A 331 20.00 13.55 12.25
CA GLU A 331 21.15 14.41 11.99
C GLU A 331 20.74 15.58 11.08
N PRO A 332 21.15 16.82 11.38
CA PRO A 332 20.90 17.95 10.51
C PRO A 332 21.47 17.76 9.09
N GLY A 333 20.72 18.19 8.07
CA GLY A 333 21.07 18.07 6.65
C GLY A 333 21.05 16.63 6.13
N SER A 334 20.40 15.70 6.85
CA SER A 334 20.44 14.29 6.47
C SER A 334 19.14 13.76 5.86
N PHE A 335 18.06 14.51 5.88
CA PHE A 335 16.82 14.05 5.23
C PHE A 335 17.03 13.85 3.72
N GLU A 336 16.60 12.71 3.24
CA GLU A 336 16.63 12.36 1.83
C GLU A 336 15.50 11.37 1.47
N ILE A 337 15.23 11.28 0.18
CA ILE A 337 14.35 10.27 -0.40
C ILE A 337 15.23 9.31 -1.19
N LEU A 338 15.27 8.04 -0.78
CA LEU A 338 15.95 6.99 -1.55
C LEU A 338 15.08 6.62 -2.74
N VAL A 339 15.69 6.54 -3.92
CA VAL A 339 15.05 5.97 -5.11
C VAL A 339 15.56 4.54 -5.26
N VAL A 340 14.67 3.58 -5.09
CA VAL A 340 14.95 2.17 -5.31
C VAL A 340 14.32 1.76 -6.63
N ALA A 341 15.10 1.20 -7.54
CA ALA A 341 14.64 0.89 -8.89
C ALA A 341 14.94 -0.56 -9.27
N PRO A 342 14.14 -1.15 -10.19
CA PRO A 342 14.50 -2.43 -10.80
C PRO A 342 15.78 -2.24 -11.61
N ASN A 343 16.72 -3.17 -11.45
CA ASN A 343 17.90 -3.25 -12.29
C ASN A 343 17.46 -3.74 -13.66
N GLY A 344 17.87 -3.05 -14.71
CA GLY A 344 17.54 -3.36 -16.10
C GLY A 344 18.11 -4.68 -16.61
#